data_b86e24d715b9f2ee8dcb7164f84a00d2
#
_entry.id   b86e24d715b9f2ee8dcb7164f84a00d2
#
_cell.length_a   1.000
_cell.length_b   1.000
_cell.length_c   1.000
_cell.angle_alpha   90.00
_cell.angle_beta   90.00
_cell.angle_gamma   90.00
#
_symmetry.space_group_name_H-M   'P 1'
#
loop_
_entity.id
_entity.type
_entity.pdbx_description
1 polymer ?
#
loop_
_entity_poly.entity_id
_entity_poly.type
_entity_poly.pdbx_seq_one_letter_code
_entity_poly.pdbx_strand_id
1 'polypeptide(L)'
;MDLRFVQQLECVPDTEGGEAAFVVLEQIVEKGAKRRFGCIGKIEKNRLAHEFELIRATDTAKLFLYWADIVAAIRQKIYPYIYSVQNCSLVCYCLGITEVNPLLAGSYFERLLTRRSTHVPILFIEVPKGRGREASESLGGEVKSLIEIEENAALPDLDPIDVMDFFKRATFENRELLQSAAASLGLAGQKPLETVRALADLLVYKRYKEFMDEKPSLLYQEDAVDLLVKAGLSYEEAECARRAFAMKNRAEIDCCRNAFERAARKNGYSIGEANAIFSAVEKEINFTVCRASYVAMAQYLYMNTFLQDKTKG
;
A
#
# COMPACT_ATOMS: atom_id res chain seq x y z
N MET A 1 25.06 11.58 -5.91
CA MET A 1 23.80 11.05 -5.39
C MET A 1 23.55 11.76 -4.07
N ASP A 2 22.50 12.56 -4.00
CA ASP A 2 22.22 13.38 -2.81
C ASP A 2 21.27 12.59 -1.90
N LEU A 3 21.81 11.61 -1.17
CA LEU A 3 21.09 10.82 -0.15
C LEU A 3 20.89 11.68 1.10
N ARG A 4 20.12 12.76 0.95
CA ARG A 4 19.99 13.82 1.96
C ARG A 4 19.51 13.33 3.32
N PHE A 5 18.76 12.25 3.36
CA PHE A 5 18.20 11.73 4.60
C PHE A 5 19.12 10.68 5.25
N VAL A 6 19.74 9.80 4.43
CA VAL A 6 20.70 8.81 4.94
C VAL A 6 21.96 9.51 5.47
N GLN A 7 22.45 10.55 4.78
CA GLN A 7 23.60 11.35 5.28
C GLN A 7 23.30 12.07 6.60
N GLN A 8 22.06 12.48 6.84
CA GLN A 8 21.64 13.03 8.13
C GLN A 8 21.62 11.96 9.24
N LEU A 9 21.41 10.68 8.89
CA LEU A 9 21.41 9.56 9.83
C LEU A 9 22.79 9.02 10.16
N GLU A 10 23.76 9.11 9.24
CA GLU A 10 25.17 8.71 9.48
C GLU A 10 25.87 9.58 10.54
N CYS A 11 25.34 10.80 10.79
CA CYS A 11 25.85 11.69 11.83
C CYS A 11 25.28 11.42 13.23
N VAL A 12 24.37 10.43 13.39
CA VAL A 12 23.75 10.11 14.67
C VAL A 12 24.40 8.88 15.27
N PRO A 13 24.92 8.90 16.51
CA PRO A 13 25.50 7.74 17.18
C PRO A 13 24.51 6.57 17.26
N ASP A 14 24.98 5.34 17.06
CA ASP A 14 24.16 4.13 16.98
C ASP A 14 23.29 3.86 18.22
N THR A 15 23.63 4.40 19.37
CA THR A 15 22.89 4.24 20.63
C THR A 15 21.64 5.13 20.74
N GLU A 16 21.56 6.23 19.97
CA GLU A 16 20.39 7.13 19.92
C GLU A 16 19.72 7.13 18.54
N GLY A 17 20.20 6.32 17.62
CA GLY A 17 19.88 6.39 16.18
C GLY A 17 18.40 6.16 15.84
N GLY A 18 17.68 5.35 16.60
CA GLY A 18 16.28 5.04 16.35
C GLY A 18 15.36 6.23 16.61
N GLU A 19 15.50 6.89 17.77
CA GLU A 19 14.65 8.05 18.13
C GLU A 19 14.97 9.27 17.28
N ALA A 20 16.25 9.53 16.99
CA ALA A 20 16.61 10.64 16.09
C ALA A 20 16.07 10.43 14.67
N ALA A 21 16.16 9.22 14.12
CA ALA A 21 15.55 8.88 12.84
C ALA A 21 14.03 9.04 12.86
N PHE A 22 13.39 8.70 13.98
CA PHE A 22 11.96 8.86 14.15
C PHE A 22 11.54 10.34 14.13
N VAL A 23 12.25 11.22 14.82
CA VAL A 23 12.00 12.68 14.80
C VAL A 23 12.12 13.24 13.38
N VAL A 24 13.14 12.81 12.61
CA VAL A 24 13.33 13.21 11.22
C VAL A 24 12.15 12.70 10.36
N LEU A 25 11.75 11.45 10.56
CA LEU A 25 10.60 10.87 9.86
C LEU A 25 9.33 11.67 10.09
N GLU A 26 8.99 11.99 11.36
CA GLU A 26 7.80 12.77 11.70
C GLU A 26 7.79 14.12 10.97
N GLN A 27 8.91 14.85 11.00
CA GLN A 27 9.03 16.16 10.34
C GLN A 27 8.82 16.08 8.82
N ILE A 28 9.37 15.06 8.17
CA ILE A 28 9.24 14.90 6.72
C ILE A 28 7.81 14.48 6.37
N VAL A 29 7.22 13.56 7.13
CA VAL A 29 5.85 13.11 6.94
C VAL A 29 4.87 14.27 7.15
N GLU A 30 5.07 15.15 8.14
CA GLU A 30 4.23 16.33 8.36
C GLU A 30 4.27 17.28 7.15
N LYS A 31 5.47 17.56 6.62
CA LYS A 31 5.64 18.36 5.38
C LYS A 31 4.95 17.69 4.19
N GLY A 32 5.11 16.37 4.06
CA GLY A 32 4.47 15.58 3.02
C GLY A 32 2.95 15.57 3.13
N ALA A 33 2.43 15.41 4.34
CA ALA A 33 0.99 15.44 4.59
C ALA A 33 0.38 16.81 4.25
N LYS A 34 1.03 17.91 4.62
CA LYS A 34 0.61 19.26 4.19
C LYS A 34 0.58 19.41 2.67
N ARG A 35 1.58 18.85 1.98
CA ARG A 35 1.64 18.87 0.50
C ARG A 35 0.52 18.04 -0.13
N ARG A 36 0.18 16.86 0.45
CA ARG A 36 -0.82 15.92 -0.10
C ARG A 36 -2.26 16.36 0.20
N PHE A 37 -2.52 16.91 1.37
CA PHE A 37 -3.87 17.19 1.86
C PHE A 37 -4.18 18.70 1.96
N GLY A 38 -3.19 19.58 1.87
CA GLY A 38 -3.35 21.00 2.20
C GLY A 38 -3.65 21.17 3.68
N CYS A 39 -4.84 20.80 4.13
CA CYS A 39 -5.26 20.77 5.52
C CYS A 39 -5.41 19.32 6.00
N ILE A 40 -4.73 18.98 7.10
CA ILE A 40 -4.73 17.63 7.68
C ILE A 40 -5.91 17.52 8.65
N GLY A 41 -6.88 16.69 8.31
CA GLY A 41 -8.07 16.43 9.13
C GLY A 41 -7.82 15.49 10.31
N LYS A 42 -8.87 15.22 11.09
CA LYS A 42 -8.82 14.33 12.26
C LYS A 42 -8.53 12.88 11.86
N ILE A 43 -9.05 12.44 10.71
CA ILE A 43 -8.90 11.05 10.23
C ILE A 43 -7.43 10.79 9.88
N GLU A 44 -6.82 11.69 9.11
CA GLU A 44 -5.41 11.60 8.72
C GLU A 44 -4.49 11.67 9.93
N LYS A 45 -4.76 12.58 10.88
CA LYS A 45 -3.98 12.70 12.12
C LYS A 45 -4.03 11.42 12.95
N ASN A 46 -5.21 10.86 13.14
CA ASN A 46 -5.37 9.62 13.91
C ASN A 46 -4.64 8.46 13.23
N ARG A 47 -4.73 8.37 11.90
CA ARG A 47 -4.04 7.32 11.13
C ARG A 47 -2.52 7.49 11.20
N LEU A 48 -1.97 8.68 11.03
CA LEU A 48 -0.54 8.95 11.17
C LEU A 48 -0.05 8.63 12.58
N ALA A 49 -0.78 9.04 13.62
CA ALA A 49 -0.43 8.73 15.00
C ALA A 49 -0.34 7.22 15.26
N HIS A 50 -1.30 6.46 14.72
CA HIS A 50 -1.30 5.00 14.80
C HIS A 50 -0.11 4.36 14.07
N GLU A 51 0.17 4.80 12.84
CA GLU A 51 1.32 4.30 12.07
C GLU A 51 2.65 4.65 12.76
N PHE A 52 2.80 5.86 13.28
CA PHE A 52 3.98 6.28 14.04
C PHE A 52 4.20 5.45 15.30
N GLU A 53 3.12 5.12 16.04
CA GLU A 53 3.22 4.25 17.21
C GLU A 53 3.82 2.88 16.83
N LEU A 54 3.36 2.26 15.73
CA LEU A 54 3.86 0.97 15.27
C LEU A 54 5.29 1.08 14.72
N ILE A 55 5.61 2.12 13.96
CA ILE A 55 6.96 2.37 13.44
C ILE A 55 7.97 2.57 14.58
N ARG A 56 7.60 3.33 15.62
CA ARG A 56 8.44 3.52 16.80
C ARG A 56 8.60 2.20 17.59
N ALA A 57 7.51 1.47 17.81
CA ALA A 57 7.53 0.20 18.54
C ALA A 57 8.38 -0.90 17.87
N THR A 58 8.61 -0.80 16.57
CA THR A 58 9.38 -1.76 15.76
C THR A 58 10.74 -1.23 15.34
N ASP A 59 11.10 -0.01 15.75
CA ASP A 59 12.36 0.68 15.39
C ASP A 59 12.64 0.70 13.86
N THR A 60 11.60 0.93 13.05
CA THR A 60 11.69 0.88 11.59
C THR A 60 11.76 2.25 10.91
N ALA A 61 11.90 3.35 11.66
CA ALA A 61 11.92 4.71 11.10
C ALA A 61 13.01 4.90 10.04
N LYS A 62 14.22 4.39 10.27
CA LYS A 62 15.34 4.42 9.30
C LYS A 62 14.96 3.75 7.97
N LEU A 63 14.20 2.66 8.03
CA LEU A 63 13.75 1.93 6.83
C LEU A 63 12.84 2.78 5.94
N PHE A 64 11.87 3.48 6.54
CA PHE A 64 10.96 4.36 5.78
C PHE A 64 11.71 5.52 5.13
N LEU A 65 12.66 6.13 5.83
CA LEU A 65 13.53 7.19 5.29
C LEU A 65 14.37 6.65 4.12
N TYR A 66 14.96 5.47 4.30
CA TYR A 66 15.73 4.83 3.26
C TYR A 66 14.90 4.53 2.00
N TRP A 67 13.68 3.97 2.14
CA TRP A 67 12.80 3.77 1.01
C TRP A 67 12.45 5.08 0.30
N ALA A 68 12.22 6.17 1.06
CA ALA A 68 11.91 7.47 0.48
C ALA A 68 13.07 8.01 -0.37
N ASP A 69 14.31 7.88 0.12
CA ASP A 69 15.51 8.32 -0.60
C ASP A 69 15.70 7.54 -1.90
N ILE A 70 15.55 6.22 -1.84
CA ILE A 70 15.73 5.36 -3.02
C ILE A 70 14.66 5.64 -4.07
N VAL A 71 13.39 5.72 -3.68
CA VAL A 71 12.32 6.03 -4.62
C VAL A 71 12.52 7.42 -5.22
N ALA A 72 12.94 8.40 -4.43
CA ALA A 72 13.25 9.74 -4.92
C ALA A 72 14.43 9.74 -5.91
N ALA A 73 15.48 8.94 -5.67
CA ALA A 73 16.63 8.80 -6.56
C ALA A 73 16.25 8.14 -7.89
N ILE A 74 15.47 7.06 -7.86
CA ILE A 74 15.00 6.40 -9.08
C ILE A 74 14.09 7.34 -9.89
N ARG A 75 13.21 8.09 -9.25
CA ARG A 75 12.28 9.04 -9.89
C ARG A 75 12.95 10.19 -10.63
N GLN A 76 14.22 10.43 -10.41
CA GLN A 76 14.97 11.42 -11.21
C GLN A 76 15.17 11.01 -12.66
N LYS A 77 15.09 9.70 -12.95
CA LYS A 77 15.37 9.13 -14.26
C LYS A 77 14.24 8.27 -14.80
N ILE A 78 13.58 7.53 -13.91
CA ILE A 78 12.57 6.52 -14.24
C ILE A 78 11.40 6.71 -13.30
N TYR A 79 10.17 6.58 -13.79
CA TYR A 79 9.04 6.48 -12.88
C TYR A 79 8.87 5.04 -12.39
N PRO A 80 9.13 4.75 -11.09
CA PRO A 80 9.00 3.40 -10.55
C PRO A 80 7.56 3.11 -10.16
N TYR A 81 7.15 1.86 -10.29
CA TYR A 81 5.82 1.36 -9.96
C TYR A 81 5.87 0.55 -8.68
N ILE A 82 5.06 0.92 -7.70
CA ILE A 82 5.03 0.28 -6.40
C ILE A 82 3.64 -0.30 -6.20
N TYR A 83 3.51 -1.62 -6.40
CA TYR A 83 2.25 -2.36 -6.24
C TYR A 83 2.19 -3.18 -4.94
N SER A 84 3.14 -2.98 -4.05
CA SER A 84 3.31 -3.76 -2.83
C SER A 84 2.54 -3.18 -1.64
N VAL A 85 2.70 -3.83 -0.49
CA VAL A 85 1.98 -3.50 0.75
C VAL A 85 2.32 -2.11 1.32
N GLN A 86 3.37 -1.44 0.83
CA GLN A 86 3.68 -0.05 1.17
C GLN A 86 2.53 0.90 0.80
N ASN A 87 1.69 0.53 -0.17
CA ASN A 87 0.46 1.26 -0.50
C ASN A 87 -0.59 1.23 0.64
N CYS A 88 -0.41 0.41 1.67
CA CYS A 88 -1.26 0.40 2.86
C CYS A 88 -0.86 1.45 3.92
N SER A 89 0.24 2.18 3.71
CA SER A 89 0.79 3.15 4.67
C SER A 89 0.54 4.59 4.27
N LEU A 90 -0.04 5.37 5.17
CA LEU A 90 -0.21 6.81 5.02
C LEU A 90 1.14 7.54 5.15
N VAL A 91 2.06 7.00 5.97
CA VAL A 91 3.45 7.49 6.07
C VAL A 91 4.13 7.33 4.72
N CYS A 92 4.06 6.17 4.05
CA CYS A 92 4.62 5.98 2.71
C CYS A 92 4.02 6.93 1.67
N TYR A 93 2.71 7.17 1.72
CA TYR A 93 2.03 8.14 0.86
C TYR A 93 2.53 9.56 1.09
N CYS A 94 2.66 9.99 2.34
CA CYS A 94 3.16 11.33 2.68
C CYS A 94 4.64 11.52 2.32
N LEU A 95 5.46 10.49 2.48
CA LEU A 95 6.87 10.49 2.04
C LEU A 95 7.02 10.54 0.51
N GLY A 96 5.97 10.21 -0.23
CA GLY A 96 6.02 10.10 -1.68
C GLY A 96 6.64 8.78 -2.15
N ILE A 97 6.70 7.76 -1.31
CA ILE A 97 7.08 6.40 -1.72
C ILE A 97 5.99 5.84 -2.64
N THR A 98 4.73 5.99 -2.25
CA THR A 98 3.56 5.52 -2.99
C THR A 98 2.65 6.67 -3.42
N GLU A 99 1.78 6.41 -4.42
CA GLU A 99 0.77 7.38 -4.89
C GLU A 99 -0.66 7.01 -4.47
N VAL A 100 -0.85 5.90 -3.78
CA VAL A 100 -2.15 5.49 -3.25
C VAL A 100 -2.38 6.12 -1.88
N ASN A 101 -3.48 6.84 -1.73
CA ASN A 101 -3.96 7.22 -0.41
C ASN A 101 -4.64 6.01 0.26
N PRO A 102 -4.06 5.40 1.30
CA PRO A 102 -4.58 4.18 1.91
C PRO A 102 -5.94 4.38 2.59
N LEU A 103 -6.25 5.58 3.04
CA LEU A 103 -7.56 5.91 3.61
C LEU A 103 -8.66 5.81 2.56
N LEU A 104 -8.39 6.33 1.36
CA LEU A 104 -9.32 6.24 0.24
C LEU A 104 -9.38 4.83 -0.34
N ALA A 105 -8.28 4.08 -0.32
CA ALA A 105 -8.25 2.68 -0.70
C ALA A 105 -8.96 1.76 0.32
N GLY A 106 -9.24 2.24 1.53
CA GLY A 106 -9.81 1.41 2.61
C GLY A 106 -8.84 0.33 3.09
N SER A 107 -7.54 0.68 3.18
CA SER A 107 -6.48 -0.23 3.62
C SER A 107 -6.06 0.06 5.05
N TYR A 108 -5.58 -0.96 5.76
CA TYR A 108 -5.07 -0.87 7.13
C TYR A 108 -3.54 -1.03 7.16
N PHE A 109 -2.89 -0.38 8.14
CA PHE A 109 -1.42 -0.33 8.22
C PHE A 109 -0.78 -1.65 8.63
N GLU A 110 -1.48 -2.46 9.42
CA GLU A 110 -1.02 -3.75 9.94
C GLU A 110 -0.73 -4.75 8.81
N ARG A 111 -1.24 -4.48 7.60
CA ARG A 111 -0.86 -5.24 6.40
C ARG A 111 0.63 -5.08 6.07
N LEU A 112 1.20 -3.90 6.33
CA LEU A 112 2.61 -3.61 6.16
C LEU A 112 3.41 -4.03 7.40
N LEU A 113 3.01 -3.56 8.59
CA LEU A 113 3.77 -3.69 9.82
C LEU A 113 2.86 -3.89 11.04
N THR A 114 3.20 -4.84 11.89
CA THR A 114 2.58 -5.08 13.20
C THR A 114 3.65 -5.08 14.28
N ARG A 115 3.29 -4.95 15.56
CA ARG A 115 4.25 -5.12 16.68
C ARG A 115 4.91 -6.51 16.71
N ARG A 116 4.27 -7.50 16.10
CA ARG A 116 4.75 -8.88 16.03
C ARG A 116 5.51 -9.20 14.74
N SER A 117 5.77 -8.20 13.90
CA SER A 117 6.53 -8.42 12.66
C SER A 117 7.94 -8.85 12.99
N THR A 118 8.33 -10.04 12.54
CA THR A 118 9.69 -10.61 12.73
C THR A 118 10.59 -10.34 11.55
N HIS A 119 10.03 -9.86 10.45
CA HIS A 119 10.76 -9.57 9.22
C HIS A 119 10.50 -8.13 8.79
N VAL A 120 11.56 -7.52 8.30
CA VAL A 120 11.48 -6.20 7.68
C VAL A 120 10.77 -6.34 6.32
N PRO A 121 9.74 -5.53 6.03
CA PRO A 121 9.09 -5.57 4.73
C PRO A 121 10.06 -5.19 3.61
N ILE A 122 10.01 -5.92 2.51
CA ILE A 122 10.78 -5.60 1.29
C ILE A 122 9.97 -4.60 0.46
N LEU A 123 10.64 -3.60 -0.08
CA LEU A 123 10.05 -2.69 -1.06
C LEU A 123 10.20 -3.29 -2.46
N PHE A 124 9.09 -3.67 -3.08
CA PHE A 124 9.05 -4.14 -4.46
C PHE A 124 8.85 -2.96 -5.41
N ILE A 125 9.79 -2.79 -6.32
CA ILE A 125 9.79 -1.73 -7.33
C ILE A 125 9.76 -2.40 -8.70
N GLU A 126 8.74 -2.13 -9.48
CA GLU A 126 8.69 -2.52 -10.87
C GLU A 126 9.10 -1.33 -11.75
N VAL A 127 9.86 -1.60 -12.79
CA VAL A 127 10.30 -0.61 -13.80
C VAL A 127 10.01 -1.14 -15.20
N PRO A 128 9.89 -0.26 -16.22
CA PRO A 128 9.75 -0.68 -17.60
C PRO A 128 10.90 -1.57 -18.06
N LYS A 129 10.62 -2.47 -19.01
CA LYS A 129 11.62 -3.37 -19.56
C LYS A 129 12.83 -2.59 -20.11
N GLY A 130 14.03 -3.04 -19.77
CA GLY A 130 15.30 -2.43 -20.16
C GLY A 130 15.78 -1.31 -19.22
N ARG A 131 15.01 -0.95 -18.19
CA ARG A 131 15.36 0.12 -17.23
C ARG A 131 15.88 -0.42 -15.88
N GLY A 132 15.90 -1.73 -15.68
CA GLY A 132 16.28 -2.35 -14.40
C GLY A 132 17.72 -2.04 -13.99
N ARG A 133 18.66 -2.01 -14.94
CA ARG A 133 20.06 -1.64 -14.64
C ARG A 133 20.18 -0.21 -14.15
N GLU A 134 19.53 0.74 -14.83
CA GLU A 134 19.56 2.16 -14.47
C GLU A 134 18.92 2.41 -13.10
N ALA A 135 17.81 1.71 -12.81
CA ALA A 135 17.19 1.73 -11.49
C ALA A 135 18.12 1.17 -10.40
N SER A 136 18.78 0.04 -10.67
CA SER A 136 19.71 -0.60 -9.75
C SER A 136 20.96 0.25 -9.48
N GLU A 137 21.46 0.99 -10.47
CA GLU A 137 22.57 1.93 -10.29
C GLU A 137 22.22 3.09 -9.33
N SER A 138 20.92 3.37 -9.15
CA SER A 138 20.43 4.37 -8.20
C SER A 138 20.45 3.89 -6.74
N LEU A 139 20.59 2.57 -6.49
CA LEU A 139 20.53 1.99 -5.14
C LEU A 139 21.80 2.17 -4.30
N GLY A 140 22.97 2.46 -4.89
CA GLY A 140 24.23 2.38 -4.13
C GLY A 140 24.55 0.94 -3.67
N GLY A 141 25.82 0.63 -3.38
CA GLY A 141 26.31 -0.76 -3.30
C GLY A 141 25.84 -1.66 -2.15
N GLU A 142 25.22 -1.15 -1.07
CA GLU A 142 25.16 -1.91 0.20
C GLU A 142 23.80 -2.47 0.63
N VAL A 143 22.67 -2.07 0.05
CA VAL A 143 21.35 -2.40 0.64
C VAL A 143 20.38 -3.10 -0.30
N LYS A 144 20.89 -4.04 -1.09
CA LYS A 144 20.06 -4.86 -2.02
C LYS A 144 19.04 -5.77 -1.33
N SER A 145 19.20 -6.06 -0.04
CA SER A 145 18.35 -7.03 0.68
C SER A 145 16.98 -6.50 1.10
N LEU A 146 16.78 -5.17 1.07
CA LEU A 146 15.52 -4.52 1.50
C LEU A 146 14.69 -3.96 0.34
N ILE A 147 15.21 -4.06 -0.88
CA ILE A 147 14.57 -3.57 -2.10
C ILE A 147 14.75 -4.59 -3.21
N GLU A 148 13.67 -4.91 -3.88
CA GLU A 148 13.64 -5.77 -5.05
C GLU A 148 13.17 -4.95 -6.25
N ILE A 149 13.97 -4.96 -7.33
CA ILE A 149 13.65 -4.27 -8.58
C ILE A 149 13.40 -5.33 -9.65
N GLU A 150 12.22 -5.30 -10.26
CA GLU A 150 11.82 -6.18 -11.34
C GLU A 150 11.52 -5.37 -12.61
N GLU A 151 11.88 -5.91 -13.77
CA GLU A 151 11.48 -5.39 -15.06
C GLU A 151 10.16 -6.00 -15.49
N ASN A 152 9.21 -5.13 -15.87
CA ASN A 152 7.91 -5.55 -16.37
C ASN A 152 7.68 -5.01 -17.78
N ALA A 153 7.55 -5.91 -18.75
CA ALA A 153 7.33 -5.56 -20.16
C ALA A 153 5.95 -4.93 -20.44
N ALA A 154 5.00 -5.10 -19.51
CA ALA A 154 3.69 -4.48 -19.62
C ALA A 154 3.66 -3.02 -19.15
N LEU A 155 4.72 -2.56 -18.50
CA LEU A 155 4.81 -1.18 -18.04
C LEU A 155 5.35 -0.28 -19.14
N PRO A 156 4.68 0.85 -19.44
CA PRO A 156 5.20 1.84 -20.35
C PRO A 156 6.36 2.62 -19.69
N ASP A 157 7.32 3.00 -20.49
CA ASP A 157 8.40 3.90 -20.08
C ASP A 157 7.91 5.35 -20.25
N LEU A 158 7.40 5.93 -19.17
CA LEU A 158 6.87 7.28 -19.14
C LEU A 158 7.88 8.26 -18.57
N ASP A 159 7.85 9.51 -19.05
CA ASP A 159 8.67 10.58 -18.49
C ASP A 159 8.25 10.82 -17.02
N PRO A 160 9.20 10.73 -16.05
CA PRO A 160 8.90 10.96 -14.64
C PRO A 160 8.28 12.33 -14.36
N ILE A 161 8.61 13.37 -15.14
CA ILE A 161 8.08 14.71 -14.97
C ILE A 161 6.59 14.73 -15.32
N ASP A 162 6.22 14.13 -16.46
CA ASP A 162 4.81 14.05 -16.89
C ASP A 162 3.95 13.28 -15.88
N VAL A 163 4.48 12.19 -15.35
CA VAL A 163 3.81 11.40 -14.32
C VAL A 163 3.65 12.18 -13.03
N MET A 164 4.70 12.83 -12.55
CA MET A 164 4.66 13.64 -11.34
C MET A 164 3.71 14.84 -11.49
N ASP A 165 3.65 15.45 -12.67
CA ASP A 165 2.71 16.54 -12.97
C ASP A 165 1.27 16.03 -13.09
N PHE A 166 1.05 14.82 -13.60
CA PHE A 166 -0.25 14.19 -13.55
C PHE A 166 -0.72 14.03 -12.09
N PHE A 167 0.07 13.43 -11.21
CA PHE A 167 -0.33 13.23 -9.82
C PHE A 167 -0.49 14.53 -9.03
N LYS A 168 0.28 15.59 -9.33
CA LYS A 168 0.08 16.92 -8.75
C LYS A 168 -1.26 17.53 -9.17
N ARG A 169 -1.66 17.34 -10.43
CA ARG A 169 -2.92 17.87 -10.98
C ARG A 169 -4.12 16.99 -10.68
N ALA A 170 -3.91 15.68 -10.57
CA ALA A 170 -4.93 14.69 -10.24
C ALA A 170 -5.30 14.66 -8.75
N THR A 171 -4.84 15.63 -7.96
CA THR A 171 -5.44 15.85 -6.64
C THR A 171 -6.95 15.96 -6.83
N PHE A 172 -7.73 15.36 -5.93
CA PHE A 172 -9.18 15.16 -6.03
C PHE A 172 -10.01 16.41 -6.33
N GLU A 173 -9.39 17.57 -6.41
CA GLU A 173 -10.00 18.85 -6.74
C GLU A 173 -10.07 19.12 -8.26
N ASN A 174 -9.24 18.47 -9.07
CA ASN A 174 -9.25 18.70 -10.52
C ASN A 174 -10.20 17.75 -11.24
N ARG A 175 -11.53 18.04 -11.11
CA ARG A 175 -12.60 17.22 -11.68
C ARG A 175 -12.52 17.08 -13.20
N GLU A 176 -12.08 18.11 -13.93
CA GLU A 176 -12.05 18.12 -15.39
C GLU A 176 -11.01 17.14 -15.96
N LEU A 177 -9.79 17.13 -15.38
CA LEU A 177 -8.75 16.18 -15.76
C LEU A 177 -9.19 14.74 -15.60
N LEU A 178 -9.80 14.46 -14.46
CA LEU A 178 -10.22 13.12 -14.07
C LEU A 178 -11.48 12.67 -14.82
N GLN A 179 -12.37 13.59 -15.18
CA GLN A 179 -13.52 13.31 -16.05
C GLN A 179 -13.10 12.99 -17.48
N SER A 180 -12.11 13.71 -18.01
CA SER A 180 -11.57 13.46 -19.35
C SER A 180 -10.95 12.07 -19.44
N ALA A 181 -10.15 11.68 -18.44
CA ALA A 181 -9.55 10.36 -18.40
C ALA A 181 -10.59 9.24 -18.16
N ALA A 182 -11.62 9.48 -17.35
CA ALA A 182 -12.73 8.55 -17.18
C ALA A 182 -13.52 8.34 -18.50
N ALA A 183 -13.72 9.40 -19.26
CA ALA A 183 -14.38 9.32 -20.57
C ALA A 183 -13.57 8.48 -21.56
N SER A 184 -12.24 8.61 -21.61
CA SER A 184 -11.36 7.82 -22.46
C SER A 184 -11.37 6.31 -22.13
N LEU A 185 -11.67 5.97 -20.87
CA LEU A 185 -11.84 4.58 -20.42
C LEU A 185 -13.28 4.05 -20.56
N GLY A 186 -14.20 4.82 -21.17
CA GLY A 186 -15.60 4.45 -21.27
C GLY A 186 -16.40 4.53 -19.96
N LEU A 187 -15.85 5.23 -18.96
CA LEU A 187 -16.40 5.38 -17.62
C LEU A 187 -16.98 6.80 -17.39
N ALA A 188 -17.47 7.42 -18.45
CA ALA A 188 -18.03 8.77 -18.41
C ALA A 188 -19.14 8.88 -17.33
N GLY A 189 -19.09 9.95 -16.53
CA GLY A 189 -20.10 10.25 -15.51
C GLY A 189 -19.80 9.72 -14.10
N GLN A 190 -18.75 8.90 -13.93
CA GLN A 190 -18.30 8.46 -12.60
C GLN A 190 -17.33 9.48 -11.97
N LYS A 191 -17.33 9.54 -10.63
CA LYS A 191 -16.30 10.30 -9.91
C LYS A 191 -14.95 9.58 -10.03
N PRO A 192 -13.81 10.30 -10.07
CA PRO A 192 -12.50 9.71 -10.31
C PRO A 192 -12.10 8.58 -9.36
N LEU A 193 -12.38 8.75 -8.07
CA LEU A 193 -12.10 7.71 -7.08
C LEU A 193 -12.97 6.47 -7.30
N GLU A 194 -14.24 6.67 -7.66
CA GLU A 194 -15.17 5.59 -7.97
C GLU A 194 -14.72 4.85 -9.24
N THR A 195 -14.20 5.60 -10.22
CA THR A 195 -13.61 5.04 -11.45
C THR A 195 -12.40 4.17 -11.15
N VAL A 196 -11.45 4.65 -10.34
CA VAL A 196 -10.26 3.88 -9.97
C VAL A 196 -10.65 2.63 -9.18
N ARG A 197 -11.61 2.72 -8.27
CA ARG A 197 -12.12 1.57 -7.52
C ARG A 197 -12.80 0.55 -8.43
N ALA A 198 -13.69 1.01 -9.30
CA ALA A 198 -14.37 0.13 -10.26
C ALA A 198 -13.36 -0.57 -11.19
N LEU A 199 -12.31 0.13 -11.62
CA LEU A 199 -11.24 -0.44 -12.41
C LEU A 199 -10.43 -1.47 -11.60
N ALA A 200 -10.13 -1.21 -10.33
CA ALA A 200 -9.48 -2.16 -9.46
C ALA A 200 -10.33 -3.44 -9.30
N ASP A 201 -11.63 -3.28 -9.04
CA ASP A 201 -12.57 -4.41 -8.93
C ASP A 201 -12.64 -5.22 -10.23
N LEU A 202 -12.64 -4.57 -11.39
CA LEU A 202 -12.60 -5.23 -12.69
C LEU A 202 -11.31 -6.03 -12.91
N LEU A 203 -10.15 -5.48 -12.52
CA LEU A 203 -8.87 -6.17 -12.61
C LEU A 203 -8.84 -7.42 -11.73
N VAL A 204 -9.34 -7.31 -10.51
CA VAL A 204 -9.48 -8.45 -9.60
C VAL A 204 -10.43 -9.48 -10.18
N TYR A 205 -11.61 -9.04 -10.66
CA TYR A 205 -12.61 -9.93 -11.24
C TYR A 205 -12.07 -10.67 -12.49
N LYS A 206 -11.32 -9.98 -13.37
CA LYS A 206 -10.68 -10.59 -14.52
C LYS A 206 -9.71 -11.71 -14.10
N ARG A 207 -8.90 -11.46 -13.08
CA ARG A 207 -8.01 -12.47 -12.51
C ARG A 207 -8.76 -13.67 -11.98
N TYR A 208 -9.88 -13.47 -11.26
CA TYR A 208 -10.68 -14.59 -10.74
C TYR A 208 -11.28 -15.44 -11.85
N LYS A 209 -11.78 -14.80 -12.91
CA LYS A 209 -12.41 -15.51 -14.03
C LYS A 209 -11.45 -16.47 -14.74
N GLU A 210 -10.15 -16.28 -14.59
CA GLU A 210 -9.12 -17.18 -15.13
C GLU A 210 -8.98 -18.48 -14.31
N PHE A 211 -9.42 -18.47 -13.04
CA PHE A 211 -9.20 -19.58 -12.09
C PHE A 211 -10.46 -20.14 -11.42
N MET A 212 -11.60 -19.47 -11.54
CA MET A 212 -12.83 -19.84 -10.85
C MET A 212 -14.05 -19.57 -11.72
N ASP A 213 -14.99 -20.53 -11.73
CA ASP A 213 -16.26 -20.39 -12.45
C ASP A 213 -17.26 -19.47 -11.73
N GLU A 214 -17.17 -19.38 -10.40
CA GLU A 214 -18.06 -18.59 -9.56
C GLU A 214 -17.35 -17.36 -8.96
N LYS A 215 -18.09 -16.26 -8.82
CA LYS A 215 -17.58 -15.06 -8.16
C LYS A 215 -17.38 -15.34 -6.67
N PRO A 216 -16.16 -15.11 -6.11
CA PRO A 216 -15.94 -15.26 -4.68
C PRO A 216 -16.72 -14.19 -3.90
N SER A 217 -17.10 -14.49 -2.66
CA SER A 217 -17.78 -13.54 -1.78
C SER A 217 -16.84 -12.46 -1.25
N LEU A 218 -15.53 -12.80 -1.13
CA LEU A 218 -14.48 -11.88 -0.70
C LEU A 218 -13.51 -11.61 -1.87
N LEU A 219 -13.37 -10.36 -2.27
CA LEU A 219 -12.45 -9.94 -3.33
C LEU A 219 -11.09 -9.54 -2.77
N TYR A 220 -11.08 -8.88 -1.63
CA TYR A 220 -9.91 -8.28 -1.03
C TYR A 220 -9.58 -8.88 0.33
N GLN A 221 -8.28 -8.87 0.65
CA GLN A 221 -7.79 -9.30 1.98
C GLN A 221 -8.36 -8.39 3.08
N GLU A 222 -8.55 -7.13 2.77
CA GLU A 222 -9.18 -6.14 3.64
C GLU A 222 -10.62 -6.52 4.00
N ASP A 223 -11.40 -7.03 3.06
CA ASP A 223 -12.78 -7.48 3.33
C ASP A 223 -12.80 -8.64 4.33
N ALA A 224 -11.86 -9.59 4.18
CA ALA A 224 -11.70 -10.72 5.09
C ALA A 224 -11.29 -10.26 6.50
N VAL A 225 -10.33 -9.33 6.59
CA VAL A 225 -9.89 -8.76 7.87
C VAL A 225 -10.99 -7.96 8.52
N ASP A 226 -11.74 -7.14 7.76
CA ASP A 226 -12.85 -6.35 8.28
C ASP A 226 -13.96 -7.23 8.88
N LEU A 227 -14.23 -8.41 8.31
CA LEU A 227 -15.18 -9.36 8.91
C LEU A 227 -14.70 -9.84 10.29
N LEU A 228 -13.41 -10.16 10.44
CA LEU A 228 -12.84 -10.59 11.71
C LEU A 228 -12.81 -9.45 12.74
N VAL A 229 -12.51 -8.23 12.30
CA VAL A 229 -12.49 -7.02 13.15
C VAL A 229 -13.90 -6.67 13.63
N LYS A 230 -14.90 -6.71 12.74
CA LYS A 230 -16.31 -6.48 13.10
C LYS A 230 -16.81 -7.48 14.14
N ALA A 231 -16.31 -8.69 14.09
CA ALA A 231 -16.66 -9.72 15.07
C ALA A 231 -15.87 -9.60 16.39
N GLY A 232 -14.84 -8.72 16.48
CA GLY A 232 -14.20 -8.35 17.74
C GLY A 232 -12.70 -8.47 17.84
N LEU A 233 -12.00 -8.90 16.79
CA LEU A 233 -10.54 -8.83 16.77
C LEU A 233 -10.04 -7.41 16.55
N SER A 234 -8.84 -7.10 17.05
CA SER A 234 -8.07 -5.96 16.58
C SER A 234 -7.56 -6.19 15.15
N TYR A 235 -7.16 -5.13 14.43
CA TYR A 235 -6.54 -5.27 13.11
C TYR A 235 -5.26 -6.11 13.16
N GLU A 236 -4.46 -6.00 14.21
CA GLU A 236 -3.25 -6.79 14.40
C GLU A 236 -3.55 -8.29 14.55
N GLU A 237 -4.56 -8.65 15.35
CA GLU A 237 -4.99 -10.05 15.52
C GLU A 237 -5.60 -10.63 14.24
N ALA A 238 -6.42 -9.83 13.54
CA ALA A 238 -7.03 -10.24 12.28
C ALA A 238 -5.97 -10.42 11.17
N GLU A 239 -4.95 -9.56 11.12
CA GLU A 239 -3.82 -9.72 10.19
C GLU A 239 -2.97 -10.95 10.54
N CYS A 240 -2.78 -11.26 11.82
CA CYS A 240 -2.14 -12.52 12.24
C CYS A 240 -2.92 -13.74 11.72
N ALA A 241 -4.25 -13.74 11.87
CA ALA A 241 -5.10 -14.80 11.33
C ALA A 241 -5.00 -14.92 9.81
N ARG A 242 -5.04 -13.77 9.09
CA ARG A 242 -4.86 -13.74 7.64
C ARG A 242 -3.53 -14.36 7.21
N ARG A 243 -2.43 -14.01 7.89
CA ARG A 243 -1.10 -14.58 7.61
C ARG A 243 -1.06 -16.08 7.88
N ALA A 244 -1.62 -16.54 9.01
CA ALA A 244 -1.70 -17.95 9.35
C ALA A 244 -2.42 -18.76 8.26
N PHE A 245 -3.52 -18.23 7.72
CA PHE A 245 -4.24 -18.84 6.59
C PHE A 245 -3.38 -18.88 5.33
N ALA A 246 -2.75 -17.77 4.96
CA ALA A 246 -1.91 -17.69 3.75
C ALA A 246 -0.71 -18.64 3.83
N MET A 247 -0.12 -18.83 5.01
CA MET A 247 1.00 -19.74 5.27
C MET A 247 0.52 -21.18 5.50
N LYS A 248 -0.80 -21.44 5.58
CA LYS A 248 -1.39 -22.75 5.91
C LYS A 248 -0.84 -23.34 7.21
N ASN A 249 -0.49 -22.49 8.17
CA ASN A 249 0.05 -22.90 9.48
C ASN A 249 -1.08 -23.31 10.41
N ARG A 250 -1.36 -24.61 10.51
CA ARG A 250 -2.48 -25.14 11.29
C ARG A 250 -2.43 -24.76 12.77
N ALA A 251 -1.26 -24.81 13.40
CA ALA A 251 -1.13 -24.45 14.82
C ALA A 251 -1.48 -22.98 15.09
N GLU A 252 -1.04 -22.09 14.21
CA GLU A 252 -1.40 -20.67 14.29
C GLU A 252 -2.87 -20.42 13.95
N ILE A 253 -3.42 -21.12 12.95
CA ILE A 253 -4.85 -21.03 12.60
C ILE A 253 -5.71 -21.41 13.80
N ASP A 254 -5.40 -22.53 14.50
CA ASP A 254 -6.15 -22.98 15.66
C ASP A 254 -6.04 -22.00 16.83
N CYS A 255 -4.84 -21.42 17.04
CA CYS A 255 -4.63 -20.36 18.03
C CYS A 255 -5.48 -19.11 17.71
N CYS A 256 -5.48 -18.67 16.46
CA CYS A 256 -6.28 -17.53 15.99
C CYS A 256 -7.78 -17.82 16.09
N ARG A 257 -8.24 -19.04 15.78
CA ARG A 257 -9.63 -19.46 15.92
C ARG A 257 -10.11 -19.34 17.37
N ASN A 258 -9.33 -19.86 18.32
CA ASN A 258 -9.66 -19.76 19.74
C ASN A 258 -9.71 -18.32 20.24
N ALA A 259 -8.80 -17.45 19.77
CA ALA A 259 -8.82 -16.03 20.09
C ALA A 259 -10.06 -15.34 19.50
N PHE A 260 -10.38 -15.63 18.24
CA PHE A 260 -11.54 -15.11 17.54
C PHE A 260 -12.85 -15.51 18.20
N GLU A 261 -13.04 -16.80 18.55
CA GLU A 261 -14.25 -17.25 19.24
C GLU A 261 -14.48 -16.51 20.56
N ARG A 262 -13.42 -16.29 21.34
CA ARG A 262 -13.52 -15.50 22.60
C ARG A 262 -13.90 -14.05 22.34
N ALA A 263 -13.32 -13.42 21.32
CA ALA A 263 -13.60 -12.03 20.96
C ALA A 263 -15.03 -11.87 20.41
N ALA A 264 -15.44 -12.75 19.50
CA ALA A 264 -16.77 -12.74 18.90
C ALA A 264 -17.88 -12.94 19.96
N ARG A 265 -17.68 -13.86 20.90
CA ARG A 265 -18.63 -14.06 22.02
C ARG A 265 -18.79 -12.82 22.90
N LYS A 266 -17.70 -12.07 23.18
CA LYS A 266 -17.77 -10.80 23.90
C LYS A 266 -18.58 -9.74 23.15
N ASN A 267 -18.60 -9.83 21.82
CA ASN A 267 -19.38 -8.95 20.93
C ASN A 267 -20.79 -9.49 20.63
N GLY A 268 -21.26 -10.51 21.34
CA GLY A 268 -22.63 -11.03 21.25
C GLY A 268 -22.88 -12.08 20.17
N TYR A 269 -21.85 -12.56 19.46
CA TYR A 269 -22.00 -13.65 18.51
C TYR A 269 -22.12 -15.00 19.22
N SER A 270 -22.98 -15.87 18.69
CA SER A 270 -22.99 -17.27 19.08
C SER A 270 -21.75 -18.02 18.58
N ILE A 271 -21.44 -19.16 19.17
CA ILE A 271 -20.32 -20.03 18.71
C ILE A 271 -20.52 -20.43 17.25
N GLY A 272 -21.76 -20.73 16.85
CA GLY A 272 -22.09 -21.12 15.48
C GLY A 272 -21.81 -20.02 14.46
N GLU A 273 -22.23 -18.77 14.76
CA GLU A 273 -21.96 -17.60 13.91
C GLU A 273 -20.45 -17.29 13.83
N ALA A 274 -19.74 -17.33 14.96
CA ALA A 274 -18.30 -17.13 14.98
C ALA A 274 -17.57 -18.17 14.11
N ASN A 275 -17.90 -19.44 14.25
CA ASN A 275 -17.32 -20.50 13.44
C ASN A 275 -17.65 -20.35 11.96
N ALA A 276 -18.87 -19.94 11.61
CA ALA A 276 -19.26 -19.71 10.22
C ALA A 276 -18.43 -18.58 9.59
N ILE A 277 -18.26 -17.44 10.29
CA ILE A 277 -17.43 -16.32 9.83
C ILE A 277 -15.98 -16.76 9.63
N PHE A 278 -15.37 -17.38 10.64
CA PHE A 278 -13.97 -17.79 10.59
C PHE A 278 -13.71 -18.82 9.46
N SER A 279 -14.60 -19.78 9.29
CA SER A 279 -14.48 -20.80 8.23
C SER A 279 -14.70 -20.22 6.83
N ALA A 280 -15.60 -19.23 6.68
CA ALA A 280 -15.78 -18.53 5.41
C ALA A 280 -14.50 -17.76 5.02
N VAL A 281 -13.89 -17.04 5.98
CA VAL A 281 -12.61 -16.34 5.75
C VAL A 281 -11.50 -17.33 5.41
N GLU A 282 -11.35 -18.43 6.19
CA GLU A 282 -10.33 -19.47 5.96
C GLU A 282 -10.44 -20.06 4.54
N LYS A 283 -11.65 -20.28 4.06
CA LYS A 283 -11.91 -20.86 2.74
C LYS A 283 -11.52 -19.92 1.60
N GLU A 284 -11.80 -18.63 1.73
CA GLU A 284 -11.69 -17.68 0.61
C GLU A 284 -10.41 -16.84 0.63
N ILE A 285 -9.75 -16.70 1.79
CA ILE A 285 -8.62 -15.76 1.97
C ILE A 285 -7.46 -15.98 0.97
N ASN A 286 -7.19 -17.23 0.59
CA ASN A 286 -6.11 -17.55 -0.33
C ASN A 286 -6.38 -17.09 -1.77
N PHE A 287 -7.61 -16.74 -2.09
CA PHE A 287 -8.00 -16.21 -3.39
C PHE A 287 -8.05 -14.68 -3.38
N THR A 288 -8.06 -14.05 -2.21
CA THR A 288 -8.14 -12.60 -2.08
C THR A 288 -6.81 -11.91 -2.38
N VAL A 289 -6.88 -10.65 -2.77
CA VAL A 289 -5.73 -9.81 -3.10
C VAL A 289 -5.68 -8.58 -2.22
N CYS A 290 -4.50 -7.93 -2.13
CA CYS A 290 -4.36 -6.66 -1.43
C CYS A 290 -5.06 -5.54 -2.21
N ARG A 291 -6.04 -4.87 -1.62
CA ARG A 291 -6.82 -3.80 -2.28
C ARG A 291 -5.93 -2.63 -2.70
N ALA A 292 -5.05 -2.17 -1.80
CA ALA A 292 -4.18 -1.04 -2.10
C ALA A 292 -3.26 -1.30 -3.30
N SER A 293 -2.78 -2.53 -3.49
CA SER A 293 -1.97 -2.91 -4.66
C SER A 293 -2.77 -2.84 -5.96
N TYR A 294 -4.03 -3.29 -5.95
CA TYR A 294 -4.90 -3.21 -7.12
C TYR A 294 -5.40 -1.80 -7.41
N VAL A 295 -5.60 -0.98 -6.38
CA VAL A 295 -5.86 0.46 -6.53
C VAL A 295 -4.65 1.15 -7.16
N ALA A 296 -3.42 0.82 -6.75
CA ALA A 296 -2.19 1.34 -7.37
C ALA A 296 -2.13 0.98 -8.86
N MET A 297 -2.39 -0.28 -9.21
CA MET A 297 -2.44 -0.73 -10.60
C MET A 297 -3.52 0.00 -11.42
N ALA A 298 -4.70 0.18 -10.84
CA ALA A 298 -5.80 0.89 -11.48
C ALA A 298 -5.50 2.39 -11.70
N GLN A 299 -4.94 3.07 -10.70
CA GLN A 299 -4.47 4.46 -10.84
C GLN A 299 -3.46 4.59 -11.96
N TYR A 300 -2.60 3.64 -12.06
CA TYR A 300 -1.55 3.58 -13.04
C TYR A 300 -2.08 3.43 -14.47
N LEU A 301 -2.97 2.45 -14.70
CA LEU A 301 -3.63 2.27 -16.00
C LEU A 301 -4.42 3.52 -16.40
N TYR A 302 -5.08 4.13 -15.45
CA TYR A 302 -5.82 5.38 -15.62
C TYR A 302 -4.91 6.53 -16.07
N MET A 303 -3.80 6.74 -15.37
CA MET A 303 -2.79 7.75 -15.71
C MET A 303 -2.18 7.50 -17.09
N ASN A 304 -1.80 6.24 -17.36
CA ASN A 304 -1.19 5.86 -18.63
C ASN A 304 -2.09 6.18 -19.84
N THR A 305 -3.37 5.85 -19.73
CA THR A 305 -4.35 6.18 -20.79
C THR A 305 -4.42 7.68 -21.01
N PHE A 306 -4.43 8.49 -19.95
CA PHE A 306 -4.47 9.94 -20.04
C PHE A 306 -3.21 10.54 -20.69
N LEU A 307 -2.02 10.03 -20.36
CA LEU A 307 -0.76 10.54 -20.90
C LEU A 307 -0.58 10.13 -22.37
N GLN A 308 -1.03 8.94 -22.76
CA GLN A 308 -0.98 8.50 -24.15
C GLN A 308 -1.90 9.31 -25.07
N ASP A 309 -3.06 9.74 -24.61
CA ASP A 309 -3.97 10.58 -25.41
C ASP A 309 -3.37 11.97 -25.68
N LYS A 310 -2.54 12.50 -24.77
CA LYS A 310 -1.83 13.77 -24.98
C LYS A 310 -0.75 13.72 -26.04
N THR A 311 -0.13 12.57 -26.28
CA THR A 311 0.92 12.41 -27.29
C THR A 311 0.37 12.24 -28.70
N LYS A 312 -0.95 12.04 -28.86
CA LYS A 312 -1.64 11.88 -30.14
C LYS A 312 -2.34 13.14 -30.65
N GLY A 313 -2.38 14.21 -29.90
CA GLY A 313 -2.93 15.53 -30.25
C GLY A 313 -1.85 16.57 -30.36
#